data_fe13b7bbc78b164408545b70dfbe891c
#
_entry.id   fe13b7bbc78b164408545b70dfbe891c
#
_cell.length_a   1.000
_cell.length_b   1.000
_cell.length_c   1.000
_cell.angle_alpha   90.00
_cell.angle_beta   90.00
_cell.angle_gamma   90.00
#
_symmetry.space_group_name_H-M   'P 1'
#
loop_
_entity.id
_entity.type
_entity.pdbx_description
1 polymer ?
#
loop_
_entity_poly.entity_id
_entity_poly.type
_entity_poly.pdbx_seq_one_letter_code
_entity_poly.pdbx_strand_id
1 'polypeptide(L)'
;MCVSQFKKLLKLKCLSWLAVLLSMFMGSTLQAQDHKHEHKHSAGSSQSLASRTLSSTQAFHEKSWAQLLKDGPRPAAYLFTTTYCSTCPAAFEVLHQAVKEKGRPVPLMAVMMDANGAKALRHASHFKGMTKMYAFEGFEPEIRQSVDPAWPNVTPYVVMIDAKGNVQKIIGPPPPEMLKRWLGS
;
A
#
# COMPACT_ATOMS: atom_id res chain seq x y z
N MET A 1 9.70 -22.74 44.11
CA MET A 1 9.93 -21.51 44.91
C MET A 1 11.02 -20.69 44.21
N CYS A 2 10.70 -19.90 43.19
CA CYS A 2 11.61 -18.89 42.61
C CYS A 2 10.87 -18.02 41.55
N VAL A 3 9.88 -17.24 41.94
CA VAL A 3 9.14 -16.32 41.04
C VAL A 3 8.86 -14.96 41.74
N SER A 4 9.66 -14.56 42.71
CA SER A 4 9.36 -13.34 43.49
C SER A 4 10.40 -12.22 43.45
N GLN A 5 11.41 -12.25 42.58
CA GLN A 5 12.46 -11.22 42.56
C GLN A 5 12.49 -10.31 41.31
N PHE A 6 11.57 -10.47 40.34
CA PHE A 6 11.67 -9.67 39.11
C PHE A 6 10.79 -8.39 39.08
N LYS A 7 10.03 -8.08 40.15
CA LYS A 7 9.12 -6.92 40.19
C LYS A 7 9.66 -5.65 40.87
N LYS A 8 10.92 -5.60 41.33
CA LYS A 8 11.46 -4.44 42.05
C LYS A 8 12.45 -3.55 41.28
N LEU A 9 12.79 -3.86 40.04
CA LEU A 9 13.81 -3.10 39.28
C LEU A 9 13.26 -2.14 38.20
N LEU A 10 11.94 -1.97 38.09
CA LEU A 10 11.34 -1.15 37.03
C LEU A 10 10.72 0.17 37.53
N LYS A 11 11.02 0.63 38.74
CA LYS A 11 10.42 1.87 39.31
C LYS A 11 11.40 3.02 39.57
N LEU A 12 12.64 2.98 39.11
CA LEU A 12 13.62 4.03 39.47
C LEU A 12 14.30 4.73 38.27
N LYS A 13 13.68 4.82 37.09
CA LYS A 13 14.28 5.55 35.95
C LYS A 13 13.34 6.54 35.24
N CYS A 14 12.31 7.07 35.91
CA CYS A 14 11.38 8.05 35.33
C CYS A 14 11.39 9.42 36.03
N LEU A 15 12.47 9.85 36.67
CA LEU A 15 12.49 11.16 37.37
C LEU A 15 13.76 11.97 37.12
N SER A 16 14.30 12.03 35.92
CA SER A 16 15.48 12.87 35.68
C SER A 16 15.59 13.49 34.28
N TRP A 17 14.47 13.82 33.63
CA TRP A 17 14.53 14.52 32.34
C TRP A 17 13.55 15.70 32.21
N LEU A 18 13.38 16.47 33.30
CA LEU A 18 12.48 17.65 33.32
C LEU A 18 13.16 18.91 33.87
N ALA A 19 14.40 19.20 33.49
CA ALA A 19 15.07 20.42 33.91
C ALA A 19 16.20 20.89 32.97
N VAL A 20 15.97 20.96 31.65
CA VAL A 20 16.86 21.76 30.75
C VAL A 20 16.04 22.17 29.51
N LEU A 21 15.20 23.16 29.60
CA LEU A 21 14.71 23.96 28.45
C LEU A 21 14.00 25.21 28.98
N LEU A 22 14.77 26.11 29.64
CA LEU A 22 14.30 27.47 29.92
C LEU A 22 15.50 28.41 29.91
N SER A 23 16.00 28.78 28.75
CA SER A 23 16.79 29.98 28.54
C SER A 23 17.24 30.05 27.08
N MET A 24 16.62 30.88 26.30
CA MET A 24 17.16 31.66 25.18
C MET A 24 16.00 32.14 24.28
N PHE A 25 15.31 33.13 24.80
CA PHE A 25 14.48 33.99 23.96
C PHE A 25 14.80 35.44 24.35
N MET A 26 15.74 36.09 23.66
CA MET A 26 15.81 37.53 23.52
C MET A 26 16.70 37.87 22.33
N GLY A 27 16.14 38.61 21.40
CA GLY A 27 16.97 39.45 20.54
C GLY A 27 16.59 39.48 19.08
N SER A 28 15.97 40.66 18.74
CA SER A 28 16.21 41.49 17.53
C SER A 28 15.26 41.35 16.35
N THR A 29 14.36 42.33 16.30
CA THR A 29 14.22 43.50 15.42
C THR A 29 13.80 43.27 13.98
N LEU A 30 12.63 43.84 13.72
CA LEU A 30 12.11 44.54 12.53
C LEU A 30 12.94 44.50 11.23
N GLN A 31 12.29 44.00 10.19
CA GLN A 31 12.33 44.68 8.90
C GLN A 31 10.99 44.50 8.18
N ALA A 32 10.31 45.62 8.02
CA ALA A 32 9.11 45.73 7.20
C ALA A 32 9.53 45.74 5.71
N GLN A 33 8.89 44.91 4.90
CA GLN A 33 8.71 45.17 3.49
C GLN A 33 7.30 44.80 3.06
N ASP A 34 6.61 45.84 2.71
CA ASP A 34 5.31 45.96 2.10
C ASP A 34 5.36 45.39 0.68
N HIS A 35 4.61 44.30 0.40
CA HIS A 35 4.16 43.98 -0.93
C HIS A 35 2.73 43.49 -0.92
N LYS A 36 1.87 44.41 -1.28
CA LYS A 36 0.48 44.30 -1.63
C LYS A 36 0.30 43.35 -2.82
N HIS A 37 -0.35 42.20 -2.64
CA HIS A 37 -1.10 41.51 -3.69
C HIS A 37 -2.22 40.64 -3.09
N GLU A 38 -3.39 41.17 -3.27
CA GLU A 38 -4.63 40.57 -3.82
C GLU A 38 -5.14 39.22 -3.31
N HIS A 39 -6.32 39.33 -2.77
CA HIS A 39 -7.27 38.27 -2.43
C HIS A 39 -7.38 37.20 -3.51
N LYS A 40 -7.18 35.92 -3.09
CA LYS A 40 -7.79 34.80 -3.81
C LYS A 40 -8.44 33.86 -2.82
N HIS A 41 -9.74 33.82 -2.92
CA HIS A 41 -10.64 32.95 -2.17
C HIS A 41 -10.16 31.52 -2.20
N SER A 42 -9.91 30.95 -1.03
CA SER A 42 -9.67 29.52 -0.86
C SER A 42 -11.03 28.81 -0.93
N ALA A 43 -11.47 28.51 -2.13
CA ALA A 43 -12.56 27.58 -2.36
C ALA A 43 -12.07 26.18 -1.98
N GLY A 44 -12.79 25.54 -1.05
CA GLY A 44 -12.53 24.17 -0.63
C GLY A 44 -12.47 23.24 -1.85
N SER A 45 -11.31 22.71 -2.16
CA SER A 45 -11.16 21.74 -3.22
C SER A 45 -11.68 20.40 -2.70
N SER A 46 -12.92 20.07 -3.04
CA SER A 46 -13.37 18.70 -3.17
C SER A 46 -12.44 18.02 -4.20
N GLN A 47 -11.35 17.41 -3.73
CA GLN A 47 -10.52 16.60 -4.59
C GLN A 47 -11.33 15.38 -4.99
N SER A 48 -11.99 15.49 -6.16
CA SER A 48 -12.47 14.34 -6.89
C SER A 48 -11.30 13.34 -6.98
N LEU A 49 -11.59 12.06 -6.77
CA LEU A 49 -10.70 10.91 -7.04
C LEU A 49 -10.45 10.78 -8.56
N ALA A 50 -10.08 11.89 -9.21
CA ALA A 50 -9.64 11.89 -10.60
C ALA A 50 -8.34 11.12 -10.67
N SER A 51 -8.38 10.03 -11.40
CA SER A 51 -7.28 9.24 -11.98
C SER A 51 -5.88 9.80 -11.67
N ARG A 52 -5.30 9.41 -10.53
CA ARG A 52 -3.89 9.69 -10.26
C ARG A 52 -3.09 8.90 -11.28
N THR A 53 -2.56 9.60 -12.28
CA THR A 53 -1.58 9.01 -13.18
C THR A 53 -0.40 8.54 -12.33
N LEU A 54 -0.16 7.23 -12.33
CA LEU A 54 0.97 6.64 -11.61
C LEU A 54 2.26 7.15 -12.24
N SER A 55 3.10 7.80 -11.46
CA SER A 55 4.36 8.38 -11.90
C SER A 55 5.56 7.45 -11.74
N SER A 56 5.43 6.38 -10.95
CA SER A 56 6.51 5.42 -10.69
C SER A 56 5.98 4.05 -10.27
N THR A 57 6.81 3.03 -10.46
CA THR A 57 6.63 1.71 -9.87
C THR A 57 7.38 1.63 -8.53
N GLN A 58 6.93 0.75 -7.63
CA GLN A 58 7.66 0.41 -6.41
C GLN A 58 8.32 -0.95 -6.57
N ALA A 59 9.54 -1.09 -6.05
CA ALA A 59 10.24 -2.36 -6.02
C ALA A 59 9.44 -3.42 -5.22
N PHE A 60 9.39 -4.63 -5.77
CA PHE A 60 8.85 -5.80 -5.09
C PHE A 60 9.92 -6.90 -5.10
N HIS A 61 10.51 -7.16 -3.95
CA HIS A 61 11.58 -8.13 -3.75
C HIS A 61 11.14 -9.21 -2.74
N GLU A 62 11.99 -10.16 -2.42
CA GLU A 62 11.67 -11.33 -1.58
C GLU A 62 11.13 -10.99 -0.17
N LYS A 63 11.43 -9.80 0.37
CA LYS A 63 10.93 -9.35 1.69
C LYS A 63 9.65 -8.52 1.60
N SER A 64 9.31 -8.05 0.40
CA SER A 64 8.17 -7.14 0.19
C SER A 64 6.85 -7.74 0.63
N TRP A 65 6.64 -9.03 0.35
CA TRP A 65 5.39 -9.69 0.74
C TRP A 65 5.20 -9.76 2.25
N ALA A 66 6.23 -10.17 2.98
CA ALA A 66 6.19 -10.19 4.45
C ALA A 66 5.91 -8.80 5.05
N GLN A 67 6.50 -7.75 4.46
CA GLN A 67 6.25 -6.37 4.88
C GLN A 67 4.80 -5.94 4.58
N LEU A 68 4.25 -6.28 3.42
CA LEU A 68 2.87 -5.98 3.06
C LEU A 68 1.86 -6.74 3.94
N LEU A 69 2.17 -7.98 4.31
CA LEU A 69 1.36 -8.74 5.27
C LEU A 69 1.39 -8.12 6.67
N LYS A 70 2.48 -7.49 7.07
CA LYS A 70 2.62 -6.84 8.38
C LYS A 70 1.95 -5.47 8.41
N ASP A 71 2.27 -4.60 7.47
CA ASP A 71 1.99 -3.16 7.53
C ASP A 71 1.16 -2.65 6.34
N GLY A 72 0.78 -3.53 5.40
CA GLY A 72 0.03 -3.17 4.21
C GLY A 72 -1.44 -2.82 4.49
N PRO A 73 -2.12 -2.20 3.52
CA PRO A 73 -3.51 -1.83 3.65
C PRO A 73 -4.43 -3.05 3.78
N ARG A 74 -5.53 -2.90 4.54
CA ARG A 74 -6.55 -3.93 4.74
C ARG A 74 -7.96 -3.34 4.70
N PRO A 75 -8.89 -3.86 3.90
CA PRO A 75 -8.68 -4.88 2.88
C PRO A 75 -7.84 -4.38 1.70
N ALA A 76 -7.25 -5.32 0.93
CA ALA A 76 -6.46 -5.00 -0.26
C ALA A 76 -6.44 -6.18 -1.24
N ALA A 77 -6.15 -5.93 -2.52
CA ALA A 77 -5.89 -6.98 -3.49
C ALA A 77 -4.65 -6.69 -4.33
N TYR A 78 -3.93 -7.74 -4.65
CA TYR A 78 -2.72 -7.75 -5.46
C TYR A 78 -2.91 -8.69 -6.65
N LEU A 79 -2.80 -8.17 -7.86
CA LEU A 79 -2.81 -8.97 -9.07
C LEU A 79 -1.37 -9.04 -9.61
N PHE A 80 -0.81 -10.23 -9.61
CA PHE A 80 0.48 -10.51 -10.24
C PHE A 80 0.27 -10.77 -11.72
N THR A 81 1.06 -10.08 -12.55
CA THR A 81 0.88 -9.99 -13.99
C THR A 81 2.21 -9.93 -14.73
N THR A 82 2.18 -10.21 -16.03
CA THR A 82 3.28 -10.01 -16.95
C THR A 82 2.86 -9.10 -18.10
N THR A 83 3.82 -8.58 -18.87
CA THR A 83 3.54 -7.73 -20.05
C THR A 83 2.75 -8.46 -21.15
N TYR A 84 2.78 -9.79 -21.18
CA TYR A 84 2.10 -10.64 -22.15
C TYR A 84 0.85 -11.35 -21.63
N CYS A 85 0.42 -11.07 -20.39
CA CYS A 85 -0.78 -11.66 -19.80
C CYS A 85 -2.05 -11.01 -20.36
N SER A 86 -2.62 -11.57 -21.42
CA SER A 86 -3.81 -11.03 -22.10
C SER A 86 -5.09 -11.07 -21.24
N THR A 87 -5.18 -11.98 -20.27
CA THR A 87 -6.35 -12.15 -19.38
C THR A 87 -6.25 -11.36 -18.09
N CYS A 88 -5.08 -10.79 -17.75
CA CYS A 88 -4.86 -10.05 -16.52
C CYS A 88 -5.72 -8.78 -16.40
N PRO A 89 -5.95 -7.97 -17.46
CA PRO A 89 -6.85 -6.83 -17.39
C PRO A 89 -8.28 -7.22 -17.00
N ALA A 90 -8.81 -8.31 -17.55
CA ALA A 90 -10.14 -8.81 -17.22
C ALA A 90 -10.25 -9.28 -15.76
N ALA A 91 -9.24 -9.98 -15.24
CA ALA A 91 -9.19 -10.39 -13.84
C ALA A 91 -9.12 -9.17 -12.90
N PHE A 92 -8.39 -8.13 -13.29
CA PHE A 92 -8.32 -6.89 -12.52
C PHE A 92 -9.65 -6.12 -12.53
N GLU A 93 -10.34 -6.10 -13.68
CA GLU A 93 -11.65 -5.44 -13.79
C GLU A 93 -12.68 -6.10 -12.87
N VAL A 94 -12.66 -7.41 -12.68
CA VAL A 94 -13.51 -8.13 -11.72
C VAL A 94 -13.29 -7.60 -10.29
N LEU A 95 -12.03 -7.40 -9.88
CA LEU A 95 -11.71 -6.80 -8.58
C LEU A 95 -12.21 -5.36 -8.48
N HIS A 96 -11.99 -4.56 -9.54
CA HIS A 96 -12.39 -3.16 -9.60
C HIS A 96 -13.90 -3.00 -9.49
N GLN A 97 -14.69 -3.81 -10.21
CA GLN A 97 -16.15 -3.78 -10.13
C GLN A 97 -16.64 -4.17 -8.74
N ALA A 98 -16.09 -5.22 -8.13
CA ALA A 98 -16.47 -5.62 -6.77
C ALA A 98 -16.21 -4.51 -5.73
N VAL A 99 -15.09 -3.79 -5.85
CA VAL A 99 -14.80 -2.63 -4.99
C VAL A 99 -15.76 -1.49 -5.23
N LYS A 100 -16.08 -1.20 -6.51
CA LYS A 100 -17.03 -0.16 -6.89
C LYS A 100 -18.43 -0.44 -6.34
N GLU A 101 -18.91 -1.67 -6.47
CA GLU A 101 -20.21 -2.11 -5.96
C GLU A 101 -20.28 -2.01 -4.42
N LYS A 102 -19.17 -2.24 -3.73
CA LYS A 102 -19.09 -2.08 -2.26
C LYS A 102 -19.21 -0.62 -1.82
N GLY A 103 -18.97 0.35 -2.70
CA GLY A 103 -19.12 1.78 -2.43
C GLY A 103 -18.09 2.38 -1.46
N ARG A 104 -17.02 1.64 -1.15
CA ARG A 104 -15.90 2.13 -0.33
C ARG A 104 -14.56 1.88 -1.04
N PRO A 105 -13.58 2.78 -0.91
CA PRO A 105 -12.28 2.59 -1.53
C PRO A 105 -11.55 1.42 -0.90
N VAL A 106 -11.10 0.47 -1.73
CA VAL A 106 -10.21 -0.63 -1.36
C VAL A 106 -9.01 -0.59 -2.29
N PRO A 107 -7.78 -0.55 -1.77
CA PRO A 107 -6.59 -0.52 -2.59
C PRO A 107 -6.46 -1.76 -3.49
N LEU A 108 -6.31 -1.51 -4.79
CA LEU A 108 -6.05 -2.52 -5.81
C LEU A 108 -4.64 -2.29 -6.37
N MET A 109 -3.77 -3.26 -6.29
CA MET A 109 -2.39 -3.19 -6.73
C MET A 109 -2.15 -4.15 -7.89
N ALA A 110 -1.38 -3.70 -8.88
CA ALA A 110 -0.77 -4.60 -9.86
C ALA A 110 0.71 -4.82 -9.51
N VAL A 111 1.19 -6.06 -9.67
CA VAL A 111 2.58 -6.45 -9.46
C VAL A 111 3.11 -7.00 -10.77
N MET A 112 3.93 -6.20 -11.47
CA MET A 112 4.55 -6.59 -12.74
C MET A 112 5.77 -7.48 -12.48
N MET A 113 5.80 -8.65 -13.10
CA MET A 113 6.83 -9.65 -12.83
C MET A 113 8.01 -9.61 -13.81
N ASP A 114 7.78 -9.11 -15.04
CA ASP A 114 8.74 -9.18 -16.17
C ASP A 114 9.17 -7.81 -16.70
N ALA A 115 8.77 -6.74 -16.04
CA ALA A 115 9.13 -5.37 -16.41
C ALA A 115 9.11 -4.43 -15.21
N ASN A 116 9.93 -3.38 -15.24
CA ASN A 116 10.02 -2.34 -14.23
C ASN A 116 10.00 -0.94 -14.85
N GLY A 117 9.97 0.09 -13.99
CA GLY A 117 10.04 1.50 -14.36
C GLY A 117 9.08 1.87 -15.50
N ALA A 118 9.56 2.62 -16.48
CA ALA A 118 8.74 3.10 -17.60
C ALA A 118 8.11 1.96 -18.42
N LYS A 119 8.77 0.79 -18.52
CA LYS A 119 8.21 -0.36 -19.25
C LYS A 119 6.96 -0.90 -18.54
N ALA A 120 7.00 -1.06 -17.22
CA ALA A 120 5.84 -1.48 -16.45
C ALA A 120 4.72 -0.42 -16.47
N LEU A 121 5.07 0.86 -16.35
CA LEU A 121 4.09 1.96 -16.35
C LEU A 121 3.28 2.08 -17.64
N ARG A 122 3.85 1.68 -18.81
CA ARG A 122 3.07 1.63 -20.05
C ARG A 122 1.87 0.68 -19.96
N HIS A 123 1.93 -0.35 -19.12
CA HIS A 123 0.82 -1.29 -18.88
C HIS A 123 -0.18 -0.81 -17.83
N ALA A 124 0.10 0.28 -17.11
CA ALA A 124 -0.77 0.79 -16.05
C ALA A 124 -2.19 1.14 -16.56
N SER A 125 -2.31 1.60 -17.80
CA SER A 125 -3.60 1.96 -18.41
C SER A 125 -4.57 0.76 -18.56
N HIS A 126 -4.07 -0.46 -18.52
CA HIS A 126 -4.89 -1.67 -18.59
C HIS A 126 -5.59 -2.01 -17.26
N PHE A 127 -5.21 -1.36 -16.15
CA PHE A 127 -5.68 -1.66 -14.80
C PHE A 127 -6.45 -0.47 -14.21
N LYS A 128 -7.72 -0.29 -14.62
CA LYS A 128 -8.58 0.81 -14.13
C LYS A 128 -8.77 0.71 -12.61
N GLY A 129 -8.66 1.85 -11.93
CA GLY A 129 -8.83 1.92 -10.47
C GLY A 129 -7.63 1.38 -9.67
N MET A 130 -6.53 1.05 -10.33
CA MET A 130 -5.30 0.67 -9.67
C MET A 130 -4.76 1.83 -8.82
N THR A 131 -4.44 1.54 -7.56
CA THR A 131 -3.92 2.54 -6.62
C THR A 131 -2.40 2.60 -6.60
N LYS A 132 -1.73 1.48 -6.95
CA LYS A 132 -0.27 1.36 -6.93
C LYS A 132 0.18 0.25 -7.86
N MET A 133 1.33 0.44 -8.49
CA MET A 133 2.03 -0.58 -9.27
C MET A 133 3.35 -0.92 -8.60
N TYR A 134 3.56 -2.21 -8.38
CA TYR A 134 4.84 -2.78 -8.00
C TYR A 134 5.49 -3.43 -9.22
N ALA A 135 6.80 -3.61 -9.18
CA ALA A 135 7.55 -4.37 -10.17
C ALA A 135 8.57 -5.26 -9.48
N PHE A 136 8.73 -6.48 -9.94
CA PHE A 136 9.76 -7.39 -9.42
C PHE A 136 11.15 -6.80 -9.61
N GLU A 137 11.91 -6.84 -8.53
CA GLU A 137 13.31 -6.39 -8.49
C GLU A 137 14.11 -7.41 -7.68
N GLY A 138 14.84 -8.28 -8.36
CA GLY A 138 15.58 -9.39 -7.79
C GLY A 138 15.37 -10.70 -8.54
N PHE A 139 15.63 -11.82 -7.85
CA PHE A 139 15.49 -13.16 -8.42
C PHE A 139 14.02 -13.61 -8.37
N GLU A 140 13.38 -13.65 -9.51
CA GLU A 140 11.93 -13.88 -9.65
C GLU A 140 11.43 -15.13 -8.91
N PRO A 141 12.10 -16.30 -8.97
CA PRO A 141 11.64 -17.48 -8.24
C PRO A 141 11.56 -17.29 -6.72
N GLU A 142 12.55 -16.60 -6.11
CA GLU A 142 12.54 -16.31 -4.67
C GLU A 142 11.43 -15.33 -4.30
N ILE A 143 11.24 -14.29 -5.12
CA ILE A 143 10.16 -13.32 -4.92
C ILE A 143 8.81 -14.03 -4.97
N ARG A 144 8.59 -14.87 -5.97
CA ARG A 144 7.34 -15.62 -6.15
C ARG A 144 7.08 -16.59 -4.98
N GLN A 145 8.12 -17.32 -4.57
CA GLN A 145 8.05 -18.25 -3.42
C GLN A 145 7.78 -17.50 -2.10
N SER A 146 8.25 -16.28 -1.94
CA SER A 146 7.94 -15.47 -0.76
C SER A 146 6.45 -15.15 -0.65
N VAL A 147 5.75 -15.04 -1.78
CA VAL A 147 4.29 -14.80 -1.84
C VAL A 147 3.53 -16.11 -1.62
N ASP A 148 3.90 -17.14 -2.35
CA ASP A 148 3.30 -18.46 -2.26
C ASP A 148 4.24 -19.55 -2.79
N PRO A 149 4.79 -20.41 -1.92
CA PRO A 149 5.62 -21.54 -2.35
C PRO A 149 4.93 -22.51 -3.31
N ALA A 150 3.58 -22.58 -3.25
CA ALA A 150 2.78 -23.46 -4.11
C ALA A 150 2.35 -22.82 -5.45
N TRP A 151 2.72 -21.55 -5.69
CA TRP A 151 2.33 -20.86 -6.92
C TRP A 151 3.05 -21.45 -8.15
N PRO A 152 2.30 -21.99 -9.14
CA PRO A 152 2.89 -22.68 -10.31
C PRO A 152 3.40 -21.73 -11.40
N ASN A 153 3.66 -20.47 -11.08
CA ASN A 153 4.10 -19.42 -12.04
C ASN A 153 3.11 -19.15 -13.18
N VAL A 154 1.82 -19.16 -12.88
CA VAL A 154 0.74 -18.85 -13.84
C VAL A 154 0.14 -17.49 -13.49
N THR A 155 -0.14 -16.66 -14.50
CA THR A 155 -0.83 -15.36 -14.38
C THR A 155 -2.16 -15.37 -15.16
N PRO A 156 -3.16 -14.61 -14.70
CA PRO A 156 -3.17 -13.76 -13.52
C PRO A 156 -3.15 -14.58 -12.22
N TYR A 157 -2.35 -14.16 -11.26
CA TYR A 157 -2.39 -14.68 -9.90
C TYR A 157 -2.89 -13.57 -8.97
N VAL A 158 -3.97 -13.83 -8.26
CA VAL A 158 -4.63 -12.84 -7.42
C VAL A 158 -4.49 -13.23 -5.96
N VAL A 159 -4.02 -12.29 -5.14
CA VAL A 159 -3.99 -12.42 -3.69
C VAL A 159 -4.84 -11.31 -3.09
N MET A 160 -5.83 -11.68 -2.29
CA MET A 160 -6.73 -10.77 -1.59
C MET A 160 -6.53 -10.91 -0.09
N ILE A 161 -6.40 -9.77 0.60
CA ILE A 161 -6.30 -9.68 2.06
C ILE A 161 -7.56 -9.00 2.57
N ASP A 162 -8.32 -9.64 3.44
CA ASP A 162 -9.52 -9.05 4.03
C ASP A 162 -9.20 -8.05 5.16
N ALA A 163 -10.22 -7.41 5.72
CA ALA A 163 -10.07 -6.43 6.81
C ALA A 163 -9.48 -7.06 8.09
N LYS A 164 -9.58 -8.38 8.27
CA LYS A 164 -9.03 -9.11 9.41
C LYS A 164 -7.61 -9.64 9.17
N GLY A 165 -7.11 -9.50 7.92
CA GLY A 165 -5.81 -10.00 7.52
C GLY A 165 -5.81 -11.44 6.98
N ASN A 166 -6.97 -12.06 6.78
CA ASN A 166 -7.04 -13.37 6.14
C ASN A 166 -6.69 -13.25 4.66
N VAL A 167 -5.85 -14.17 4.18
CA VAL A 167 -5.33 -14.18 2.82
C VAL A 167 -6.07 -15.22 1.98
N GLN A 168 -6.57 -14.81 0.83
CA GLN A 168 -7.16 -15.68 -0.19
C GLN A 168 -6.33 -15.57 -1.47
N LYS A 169 -6.06 -16.69 -2.12
CA LYS A 169 -5.21 -16.78 -3.33
C LYS A 169 -5.95 -17.56 -4.41
N ILE A 170 -5.81 -17.11 -5.67
CA ILE A 170 -6.43 -17.78 -6.81
C ILE A 170 -5.67 -17.49 -8.12
N ILE A 171 -5.64 -18.46 -9.01
CA ILE A 171 -5.25 -18.28 -10.41
C ILE A 171 -6.50 -17.90 -11.21
N GLY A 172 -6.43 -16.85 -12.00
CA GLY A 172 -7.58 -16.35 -12.74
C GLY A 172 -8.40 -15.29 -11.99
N PRO A 173 -9.56 -14.89 -12.55
CA PRO A 173 -10.46 -13.95 -11.91
C PRO A 173 -11.12 -14.58 -10.68
N PRO A 174 -11.21 -13.84 -9.55
CA PRO A 174 -11.88 -14.35 -8.35
C PRO A 174 -13.37 -14.57 -8.57
N PRO A 175 -13.94 -15.70 -8.10
CA PRO A 175 -15.37 -15.95 -8.17
C PRO A 175 -16.16 -15.09 -7.15
N PRO A 176 -17.46 -14.86 -7.35
CA PRO A 176 -18.28 -13.98 -6.52
C PRO A 176 -18.23 -14.29 -5.02
N GLU A 177 -18.20 -15.56 -4.63
CA GLU A 177 -18.16 -15.97 -3.21
C GLU A 177 -16.85 -15.58 -2.55
N MET A 178 -15.73 -15.58 -3.30
CA MET A 178 -14.43 -15.17 -2.80
C MET A 178 -14.37 -13.65 -2.62
N LEU A 179 -14.95 -12.91 -3.57
CA LEU A 179 -15.07 -11.44 -3.49
C LEU A 179 -15.93 -11.01 -2.29
N LYS A 180 -17.05 -11.70 -2.05
CA LYS A 180 -17.90 -11.46 -0.87
C LYS A 180 -17.13 -11.67 0.44
N ARG A 181 -16.41 -12.78 0.57
CA ARG A 181 -15.58 -13.03 1.77
C ARG A 181 -14.50 -11.99 1.96
N TRP A 182 -13.83 -11.61 0.88
CA TRP A 182 -12.76 -10.61 0.93
C TRP A 182 -13.25 -9.23 1.37
N LEU A 183 -14.34 -8.74 0.78
CA LEU A 183 -14.84 -7.39 1.07
C LEU A 183 -15.69 -7.33 2.35
N GLY A 184 -16.01 -8.47 2.94
CA GLY A 184 -16.98 -8.58 4.03
C GLY A 184 -18.40 -8.27 3.54
N SER A 185 -19.30 -9.17 3.79
CA SER A 185 -20.74 -8.95 3.56
C SER A 185 -21.28 -7.93 4.53
#